data_c69a59b7a39362b11ff8de9cbcecc738
#
_entry.id   c69a59b7a39362b11ff8de9cbcecc738
#
_cell.length_a   1.000
_cell.length_b   1.000
_cell.length_c   1.000
_cell.angle_alpha   90.00
_cell.angle_beta   90.00
_cell.angle_gamma   90.00
#
_symmetry.space_group_name_H-M   'P 1'
#
loop_
_entity.id
_entity.type
_entity.pdbx_description
1 polymer ?
#
loop_
_entity_poly.entity_id
_entity_poly.type
_entity_poly.pdbx_seq_one_letter_code
_entity_poly.pdbx_strand_id
1 'polypeptide(L)'
;KVAVALLIALVAVVAFAFLQPHLPGQVDPNLCEVDPVTGIQYRNIAPGEQGFIWGSNAIGQDLWARIWAGARTSLTIAFFVALIEAVVGITVGVLWGYVRQLDFFFTELYNICDNIPSTIILILISYVASPSIQTLILGMSLTGWIAMARFIRNQILIIRDRDYNIASRCIGTPTSRIVVRNLLPYLVSVIMLRMALTIPAAIGSEVFITYIGLGLSVEIPSLGNLINDGRKVMMQAGLRYQLLYPTIILSFVTIAFYLIGNAFSDAADPKNHLQ
;
A
#
# COMPACT_ATOMS: atom_id res chain seq x y z
N LYS A 1 19.33 -13.70 5.30
CA LYS A 1 19.45 -14.19 3.91
C LYS A 1 18.08 -14.25 3.22
N VAL A 2 17.04 -14.85 3.83
CA VAL A 2 15.67 -14.91 3.25
C VAL A 2 15.08 -13.52 3.01
N ALA A 3 15.17 -12.61 4.00
CA ALA A 3 14.68 -11.24 3.87
C ALA A 3 15.38 -10.46 2.74
N VAL A 4 16.67 -10.65 2.53
CA VAL A 4 17.42 -10.02 1.44
C VAL A 4 16.96 -10.58 0.08
N ALA A 5 16.77 -11.89 -0.03
CA ALA A 5 16.26 -12.50 -1.25
C ALA A 5 14.84 -12.00 -1.61
N LEU A 6 13.97 -11.87 -0.60
CA LEU A 6 12.61 -11.33 -0.77
C LEU A 6 12.63 -9.84 -1.13
N LEU A 7 13.55 -9.06 -0.55
CA LEU A 7 13.72 -7.66 -0.93
C LEU A 7 14.13 -7.53 -2.39
N ILE A 8 15.11 -8.34 -2.83
CA ILE A 8 15.54 -8.35 -4.23
C ILE A 8 14.37 -8.76 -5.14
N ALA A 9 13.63 -9.81 -4.77
CA ALA A 9 12.48 -10.27 -5.54
C ALA A 9 11.36 -9.21 -5.59
N LEU A 10 11.06 -8.54 -4.48
CA LEU A 10 10.08 -7.44 -4.45
C LEU A 10 10.52 -6.27 -5.32
N VAL A 11 11.79 -5.85 -5.20
CA VAL A 11 12.34 -4.77 -6.05
C VAL A 11 12.26 -5.16 -7.52
N ALA A 12 12.55 -6.41 -7.86
CA ALA A 12 12.44 -6.91 -9.23
C ALA A 12 10.98 -6.87 -9.74
N VAL A 13 10.01 -7.30 -8.93
CA VAL A 13 8.57 -7.27 -9.27
C VAL A 13 8.08 -5.82 -9.44
N VAL A 14 8.43 -4.93 -8.52
CA VAL A 14 8.08 -3.50 -8.61
C VAL A 14 8.73 -2.88 -9.85
N ALA A 15 10.02 -3.06 -10.04
CA ALA A 15 10.73 -2.55 -11.21
C ALA A 15 10.12 -3.09 -12.52
N PHE A 16 9.80 -4.37 -12.57
CA PHE A 16 9.16 -4.97 -13.74
C PHE A 16 7.77 -4.39 -14.00
N ALA A 17 6.95 -4.18 -12.97
CA ALA A 17 5.62 -3.57 -13.13
C ALA A 17 5.69 -2.15 -13.73
N PHE A 18 6.75 -1.38 -13.42
CA PHE A 18 6.95 -0.04 -13.97
C PHE A 18 7.66 -0.05 -15.33
N LEU A 19 8.52 -1.01 -15.61
CA LEU A 19 9.27 -1.13 -16.88
C LEU A 19 8.47 -1.82 -17.98
N GLN A 20 7.57 -2.73 -17.62
CA GLN A 20 6.81 -3.56 -18.54
C GLN A 20 6.14 -2.77 -19.69
N PRO A 21 5.49 -1.59 -19.46
CA PRO A 21 4.88 -0.84 -20.57
C PRO A 21 5.86 -0.28 -21.59
N HIS A 22 7.14 -0.23 -21.25
CA HIS A 22 8.20 0.30 -22.11
C HIS A 22 8.98 -0.80 -22.85
N LEU A 23 8.64 -2.07 -22.59
CA LEU A 23 9.27 -3.20 -23.27
C LEU A 23 8.71 -3.35 -24.69
N PRO A 24 9.53 -3.78 -25.69
CA PRO A 24 9.07 -4.02 -27.04
C PRO A 24 7.98 -5.10 -27.08
N GLY A 25 6.95 -4.88 -27.91
CA GLY A 25 5.87 -5.86 -28.12
C GLY A 25 4.82 -5.89 -27.01
N GLN A 26 4.76 -4.87 -26.13
CA GLN A 26 3.72 -4.78 -25.11
C GLN A 26 2.40 -4.29 -25.70
N VAL A 27 1.33 -4.91 -25.22
CA VAL A 27 -0.06 -4.60 -25.61
C VAL A 27 -0.65 -3.59 -24.62
N ASP A 28 -1.52 -2.70 -25.11
CA ASP A 28 -2.32 -1.82 -24.25
C ASP A 28 -3.19 -2.71 -23.34
N PRO A 29 -3.12 -2.55 -22.02
CA PRO A 29 -3.92 -3.34 -21.07
C PRO A 29 -5.43 -3.19 -21.26
N ASN A 30 -5.90 -2.14 -21.94
CA ASN A 30 -7.32 -1.91 -22.22
C ASN A 30 -7.74 -2.32 -23.63
N LEU A 31 -6.79 -2.71 -24.49
CA LEU A 31 -7.09 -3.16 -25.82
C LEU A 31 -7.83 -4.51 -25.78
N CYS A 32 -9.01 -4.54 -26.41
CA CYS A 32 -9.72 -5.80 -26.66
C CYS A 32 -9.22 -6.38 -27.97
N GLU A 33 -8.43 -7.43 -27.88
CA GLU A 33 -7.83 -8.07 -29.06
C GLU A 33 -8.88 -8.85 -29.87
N VAL A 34 -8.78 -8.76 -31.19
CA VAL A 34 -9.66 -9.44 -32.15
C VAL A 34 -8.84 -10.23 -33.14
N ASP A 35 -9.39 -11.34 -33.60
CA ASP A 35 -8.82 -12.13 -34.71
C ASP A 35 -8.79 -11.28 -35.98
N PRO A 36 -7.64 -11.05 -36.59
CA PRO A 36 -7.53 -10.22 -37.79
C PRO A 36 -8.25 -10.80 -39.03
N VAL A 37 -8.55 -12.09 -39.00
CA VAL A 37 -9.22 -12.78 -40.12
C VAL A 37 -10.74 -12.80 -39.95
N THR A 38 -11.21 -13.14 -38.73
CA THR A 38 -12.63 -13.32 -38.45
C THR A 38 -13.29 -12.12 -37.81
N GLY A 39 -12.51 -11.17 -37.26
CA GLY A 39 -13.01 -10.02 -36.50
C GLY A 39 -13.63 -10.38 -35.15
N ILE A 40 -13.50 -11.64 -34.71
CA ILE A 40 -14.05 -12.13 -33.44
C ILE A 40 -13.07 -11.79 -32.30
N GLN A 41 -13.59 -11.26 -31.19
CA GLN A 41 -12.79 -10.97 -30.00
C GLN A 41 -12.22 -12.26 -29.38
N TYR A 42 -10.97 -12.22 -28.97
CA TYR A 42 -10.26 -13.32 -28.29
C TYR A 42 -10.68 -13.45 -26.82
N ARG A 43 -11.94 -13.81 -26.59
CA ARG A 43 -12.55 -13.91 -25.25
C ARG A 43 -12.16 -15.21 -24.55
N ASN A 44 -11.70 -15.10 -23.31
CA ASN A 44 -11.42 -16.25 -22.44
C ASN A 44 -10.42 -17.25 -23.07
N ILE A 45 -9.45 -16.76 -23.80
CA ILE A 45 -8.38 -17.60 -24.37
C ILE A 45 -7.51 -18.15 -23.23
N ALA A 46 -7.20 -19.44 -23.29
CA ALA A 46 -6.40 -20.09 -22.27
C ALA A 46 -4.94 -19.60 -22.27
N PRO A 47 -4.25 -19.68 -21.13
CA PRO A 47 -2.83 -19.33 -21.05
C PRO A 47 -1.98 -20.13 -22.04
N GLY A 48 -1.11 -19.45 -22.80
CA GLY A 48 -0.24 -20.02 -23.80
C GLY A 48 -0.87 -20.23 -25.18
N GLU A 49 -2.15 -19.95 -25.36
CA GLU A 49 -2.84 -20.02 -26.65
C GLU A 49 -2.86 -18.66 -27.35
N GLN A 50 -2.82 -18.67 -28.68
CA GLN A 50 -2.95 -17.50 -29.57
C GLN A 50 -2.02 -16.32 -29.21
N GLY A 51 -0.86 -16.58 -28.60
CA GLY A 51 0.10 -15.56 -28.21
C GLY A 51 -0.13 -14.93 -26.83
N PHE A 52 -1.21 -15.26 -26.13
CA PHE A 52 -1.47 -14.79 -24.78
C PHE A 52 -0.68 -15.57 -23.74
N ILE A 53 0.26 -14.91 -23.04
CA ILE A 53 1.12 -15.56 -22.02
C ILE A 53 0.27 -16.08 -20.85
N TRP A 54 -0.63 -15.26 -20.32
CA TRP A 54 -1.51 -15.60 -19.20
C TRP A 54 -3.00 -15.68 -19.58
N GLY A 55 -3.26 -15.76 -20.89
CA GLY A 55 -4.62 -15.83 -21.42
C GLY A 55 -5.30 -14.47 -21.50
N SER A 56 -6.58 -14.48 -21.90
CA SER A 56 -7.40 -13.28 -21.99
C SER A 56 -8.61 -13.32 -21.05
N ASN A 57 -9.21 -12.15 -20.80
CA ASN A 57 -10.42 -12.03 -20.00
C ASN A 57 -11.70 -12.16 -20.87
N ALA A 58 -12.87 -11.99 -20.25
CA ALA A 58 -14.19 -12.12 -20.88
C ALA A 58 -14.47 -11.12 -22.02
N ILE A 59 -13.67 -10.07 -22.17
CA ILE A 59 -13.80 -9.04 -23.21
C ILE A 59 -12.59 -9.00 -24.15
N GLY A 60 -11.70 -10.00 -24.08
CA GLY A 60 -10.58 -10.15 -25.00
C GLY A 60 -9.36 -9.31 -24.65
N GLN A 61 -9.21 -8.86 -23.41
CA GLN A 61 -8.02 -8.11 -22.97
C GLN A 61 -6.94 -9.07 -22.47
N ASP A 62 -5.66 -8.78 -22.78
CA ASP A 62 -4.51 -9.57 -22.34
C ASP A 62 -4.31 -9.45 -20.81
N LEU A 63 -4.39 -10.60 -20.12
CA LEU A 63 -4.23 -10.65 -18.68
C LEU A 63 -2.81 -10.33 -18.22
N TRP A 64 -1.77 -10.68 -19.01
CA TRP A 64 -0.40 -10.31 -18.68
C TRP A 64 -0.24 -8.79 -18.59
N ALA A 65 -0.67 -8.07 -19.62
CA ALA A 65 -0.60 -6.62 -19.67
C ALA A 65 -1.44 -5.98 -18.54
N ARG A 66 -2.65 -6.50 -18.31
CA ARG A 66 -3.56 -5.98 -17.28
C ARG A 66 -3.04 -6.21 -15.86
N ILE A 67 -2.45 -7.36 -15.57
CA ILE A 67 -1.94 -7.67 -14.22
C ILE A 67 -0.77 -6.77 -13.86
N TRP A 68 0.16 -6.55 -14.78
CA TRP A 68 1.27 -5.64 -14.51
C TRP A 68 0.85 -4.17 -14.43
N ALA A 69 -0.08 -3.76 -15.28
CA ALA A 69 -0.70 -2.43 -15.16
C ALA A 69 -1.44 -2.30 -13.82
N GLY A 70 -2.21 -3.31 -13.42
CA GLY A 70 -2.93 -3.34 -12.16
C GLY A 70 -2.01 -3.33 -10.93
N ALA A 71 -0.93 -4.10 -10.98
CA ALA A 71 0.10 -4.08 -9.93
C ALA A 71 0.72 -2.69 -9.78
N ARG A 72 1.06 -2.02 -10.89
CA ARG A 72 1.55 -0.63 -10.88
C ARG A 72 0.56 0.33 -10.26
N THR A 73 -0.72 0.25 -10.65
CA THR A 73 -1.78 1.12 -10.10
C THR A 73 -1.94 0.93 -8.60
N SER A 74 -2.10 -0.32 -8.14
CA SER A 74 -2.28 -0.63 -6.71
C SER A 74 -1.04 -0.25 -5.88
N LEU A 75 0.18 -0.49 -6.40
CA LEU A 75 1.43 -0.08 -5.74
C LEU A 75 1.56 1.45 -5.67
N THR A 76 1.18 2.16 -6.73
CA THR A 76 1.20 3.63 -6.75
C THR A 76 0.25 4.21 -5.70
N ILE A 77 -0.98 3.71 -5.62
CA ILE A 77 -1.94 4.12 -4.59
C ILE A 77 -1.36 3.88 -3.20
N ALA A 78 -0.89 2.66 -2.94
CA ALA A 78 -0.36 2.29 -1.63
C ALA A 78 0.87 3.12 -1.24
N PHE A 79 1.76 3.42 -2.18
CA PHE A 79 2.93 4.26 -1.94
C PHE A 79 2.54 5.69 -1.53
N PHE A 80 1.64 6.33 -2.28
CA PHE A 80 1.21 7.69 -1.96
C PHE A 80 0.40 7.75 -0.66
N VAL A 81 -0.44 6.76 -0.38
CA VAL A 81 -1.13 6.65 0.91
C VAL A 81 -0.12 6.54 2.04
N ALA A 82 0.84 5.62 1.96
CA ALA A 82 1.87 5.44 2.98
C ALA A 82 2.72 6.71 3.17
N LEU A 83 3.05 7.42 2.09
CA LEU A 83 3.82 8.66 2.14
C LEU A 83 3.05 9.78 2.86
N ILE A 84 1.77 9.99 2.50
CA ILE A 84 0.92 11.01 3.12
C ILE A 84 0.71 10.68 4.61
N GLU A 85 0.37 9.43 4.93
CA GLU A 85 0.20 8.97 6.30
C GLU A 85 1.49 9.14 7.12
N ALA A 86 2.65 8.86 6.54
CA ALA A 86 3.93 9.07 7.21
C ALA A 86 4.18 10.56 7.46
N VAL A 87 4.08 11.42 6.45
CA VAL A 87 4.37 12.86 6.59
C VAL A 87 3.44 13.51 7.61
N VAL A 88 2.13 13.30 7.47
CA VAL A 88 1.13 13.88 8.37
C VAL A 88 1.20 13.24 9.76
N GLY A 89 1.26 11.91 9.81
CA GLY A 89 1.27 11.15 11.06
C GLY A 89 2.53 11.38 11.89
N ILE A 90 3.72 11.49 11.26
CA ILE A 90 4.96 11.82 11.98
C ILE A 90 4.86 13.25 12.54
N THR A 91 4.46 14.20 11.71
CA THR A 91 4.37 15.60 12.13
C THR A 91 3.42 15.78 13.30
N VAL A 92 2.19 15.27 13.18
CA VAL A 92 1.18 15.34 14.24
C VAL A 92 1.60 14.50 15.45
N GLY A 93 2.12 13.29 15.24
CA GLY A 93 2.54 12.39 16.32
C GLY A 93 3.69 12.96 17.16
N VAL A 94 4.64 13.65 16.53
CA VAL A 94 5.71 14.36 17.24
C VAL A 94 5.15 15.52 18.08
N LEU A 95 4.27 16.35 17.51
CA LEU A 95 3.63 17.44 18.23
C LEU A 95 2.82 16.90 19.42
N TRP A 96 2.02 15.88 19.18
CA TRP A 96 1.20 15.22 20.19
C TRP A 96 2.02 14.61 21.32
N GLY A 97 3.12 13.88 20.99
CA GLY A 97 3.95 13.22 22.00
C GLY A 97 4.89 14.13 22.75
N TYR A 98 5.34 15.24 22.15
CA TYR A 98 6.33 16.13 22.76
C TYR A 98 5.70 17.33 23.48
N VAL A 99 4.61 17.92 22.93
CA VAL A 99 3.98 19.11 23.47
C VAL A 99 2.83 18.72 24.40
N ARG A 100 3.10 18.72 25.72
CA ARG A 100 2.13 18.28 26.75
C ARG A 100 0.77 19.01 26.69
N GLN A 101 0.76 20.26 26.27
CA GLN A 101 -0.46 21.08 26.15
C GLN A 101 -1.40 20.58 25.05
N LEU A 102 -0.85 19.95 24.00
CA LEU A 102 -1.61 19.40 22.87
C LEU A 102 -2.05 17.94 23.11
N ASP A 103 -1.54 17.29 24.16
CA ASP A 103 -1.80 15.87 24.40
C ASP A 103 -3.29 15.60 24.63
N PHE A 104 -3.97 16.43 25.44
CA PHE A 104 -5.41 16.31 25.66
C PHE A 104 -6.20 16.46 24.35
N PHE A 105 -5.92 17.52 23.59
CA PHE A 105 -6.65 17.81 22.36
C PHE A 105 -6.50 16.67 21.32
N PHE A 106 -5.29 16.22 21.05
CA PHE A 106 -5.07 15.15 20.09
C PHE A 106 -5.55 13.79 20.60
N THR A 107 -5.55 13.56 21.91
CA THR A 107 -6.09 12.32 22.49
C THR A 107 -7.60 12.25 22.28
N GLU A 108 -8.34 13.35 22.54
CA GLU A 108 -9.77 13.39 22.29
C GLU A 108 -10.10 13.31 20.80
N LEU A 109 -9.34 14.00 19.95
CA LEU A 109 -9.50 13.88 18.50
C LEU A 109 -9.29 12.44 18.03
N TYR A 110 -8.23 11.78 18.54
CA TYR A 110 -7.99 10.38 18.27
C TYR A 110 -9.16 9.49 18.69
N ASN A 111 -9.64 9.65 19.93
CA ASN A 111 -10.75 8.87 20.48
C ASN A 111 -12.02 9.01 19.64
N ILE A 112 -12.33 10.20 19.15
CA ILE A 112 -13.48 10.44 18.27
C ILE A 112 -13.28 9.71 16.93
N CYS A 113 -12.13 9.90 16.30
CA CYS A 113 -11.87 9.35 14.97
C CYS A 113 -11.72 7.82 14.98
N ASP A 114 -11.09 7.24 16.01
CA ASP A 114 -10.85 5.80 16.13
C ASP A 114 -12.15 5.00 16.36
N ASN A 115 -13.18 5.64 16.90
CA ASN A 115 -14.51 5.03 17.07
C ASN A 115 -15.31 4.94 15.75
N ILE A 116 -14.90 5.64 14.69
CA ILE A 116 -15.55 5.58 13.39
C ILE A 116 -14.77 4.58 12.51
N PRO A 117 -15.38 3.47 12.08
CA PRO A 117 -14.69 2.53 11.19
C PRO A 117 -14.21 3.24 9.91
N SER A 118 -12.90 3.21 9.66
CA SER A 118 -12.28 3.86 8.50
C SER A 118 -12.87 3.39 7.17
N THR A 119 -13.32 2.14 7.10
CA THR A 119 -14.01 1.57 5.94
C THR A 119 -15.31 2.30 5.61
N ILE A 120 -16.08 2.73 6.62
CA ILE A 120 -17.32 3.49 6.41
C ILE A 120 -17.01 4.86 5.80
N ILE A 121 -15.97 5.54 6.32
CA ILE A 121 -15.54 6.83 5.79
C ILE A 121 -15.10 6.68 4.33
N LEU A 122 -14.32 5.63 4.04
CA LEU A 122 -13.84 5.37 2.68
C LEU A 122 -15.00 5.06 1.72
N ILE A 123 -15.99 4.29 2.16
CA ILE A 123 -17.23 4.00 1.38
C ILE A 123 -17.99 5.31 1.09
N LEU A 124 -18.18 6.17 2.09
CA LEU A 124 -18.87 7.44 1.91
C LEU A 124 -18.15 8.36 0.92
N ILE A 125 -16.82 8.48 1.04
CA ILE A 125 -16.01 9.27 0.10
C ILE A 125 -16.13 8.71 -1.32
N SER A 126 -16.01 7.40 -1.49
CA SER A 126 -16.12 6.74 -2.79
C SER A 126 -17.52 6.88 -3.40
N TYR A 127 -18.55 7.00 -2.58
CA TYR A 127 -19.92 7.19 -3.03
C TYR A 127 -20.21 8.65 -3.48
N VAL A 128 -19.62 9.62 -2.77
CA VAL A 128 -19.84 11.06 -3.04
C VAL A 128 -18.92 11.58 -4.14
N ALA A 129 -17.69 11.11 -4.18
CA ALA A 129 -16.68 11.51 -5.17
C ALA A 129 -16.62 10.51 -6.32
N SER A 130 -16.27 10.99 -7.52
CA SER A 130 -16.06 10.09 -8.66
C SER A 130 -14.93 9.09 -8.37
N PRO A 131 -15.10 7.79 -8.73
CA PRO A 131 -14.07 6.77 -8.55
C PRO A 131 -12.81 7.11 -9.34
N SER A 132 -11.75 7.44 -8.63
CA SER A 132 -10.44 7.79 -9.22
C SER A 132 -9.30 7.40 -8.28
N ILE A 133 -8.09 7.32 -8.84
CA ILE A 133 -6.88 7.06 -8.04
C ILE A 133 -6.71 8.12 -6.95
N GLN A 134 -6.94 9.40 -7.29
CA GLN A 134 -6.83 10.51 -6.34
C GLN A 134 -7.85 10.40 -5.21
N THR A 135 -9.11 10.07 -5.53
CA THR A 135 -10.18 9.88 -4.53
C THR A 135 -9.82 8.79 -3.53
N LEU A 136 -9.30 7.65 -4.01
CA LEU A 136 -8.87 6.57 -3.12
C LEU A 136 -7.69 6.97 -2.24
N ILE A 137 -6.66 7.61 -2.81
CA ILE A 137 -5.50 8.08 -2.05
C ILE A 137 -5.96 9.05 -0.95
N LEU A 138 -6.77 10.04 -1.28
CA LEU A 138 -7.27 11.02 -0.30
C LEU A 138 -8.17 10.37 0.74
N GLY A 139 -9.08 9.49 0.34
CA GLY A 139 -10.00 8.79 1.24
C GLY A 139 -9.29 7.92 2.26
N MET A 140 -8.30 7.14 1.82
CA MET A 140 -7.49 6.30 2.71
C MET A 140 -6.61 7.16 3.62
N SER A 141 -5.94 8.17 3.07
CA SER A 141 -5.04 9.03 3.83
C SER A 141 -5.76 9.91 4.85
N LEU A 142 -7.04 10.24 4.62
CA LEU A 142 -7.82 11.07 5.54
C LEU A 142 -7.97 10.46 6.94
N THR A 143 -7.97 9.15 7.03
CA THR A 143 -8.11 8.42 8.31
C THR A 143 -6.83 7.72 8.74
N GLY A 144 -6.00 7.28 7.80
CA GLY A 144 -4.82 6.46 8.08
C GLY A 144 -3.72 7.17 8.85
N TRP A 145 -3.53 8.49 8.64
CA TRP A 145 -2.53 9.28 9.38
C TRP A 145 -2.73 9.25 10.89
N ILE A 146 -3.97 9.04 11.38
CA ILE A 146 -4.31 9.03 12.81
C ILE A 146 -3.61 7.87 13.52
N ALA A 147 -3.67 6.68 12.94
CA ALA A 147 -2.99 5.49 13.47
C ALA A 147 -1.46 5.66 13.47
N MET A 148 -0.91 6.31 12.45
CA MET A 148 0.51 6.64 12.37
C MET A 148 0.90 7.67 13.43
N ALA A 149 0.10 8.73 13.62
CA ALA A 149 0.35 9.76 14.63
C ALA A 149 0.35 9.18 16.05
N ARG A 150 -0.63 8.33 16.39
CA ARG A 150 -0.67 7.63 17.69
C ARG A 150 0.56 6.75 17.89
N PHE A 151 0.97 6.02 16.86
CA PHE A 151 2.16 5.19 16.92
C PHE A 151 3.41 6.03 17.23
N ILE A 152 3.63 7.12 16.51
CA ILE A 152 4.76 8.05 16.71
C ILE A 152 4.70 8.70 18.11
N ARG A 153 3.51 9.16 18.54
CA ARG A 153 3.32 9.67 19.91
C ARG A 153 3.82 8.69 20.96
N ASN A 154 3.41 7.43 20.88
CA ASN A 154 3.80 6.41 21.84
C ASN A 154 5.33 6.20 21.87
N GLN A 155 5.98 6.22 20.71
CA GLN A 155 7.44 6.13 20.62
C GLN A 155 8.12 7.37 21.23
N ILE A 156 7.59 8.56 20.97
CA ILE A 156 8.10 9.82 21.56
C ILE A 156 8.00 9.78 23.10
N LEU A 157 6.88 9.30 23.64
CA LEU A 157 6.71 9.19 25.12
C LEU A 157 7.78 8.30 25.77
N ILE A 158 8.24 7.26 25.08
CA ILE A 158 9.26 6.35 25.60
C ILE A 158 10.64 7.01 25.65
N ILE A 159 10.96 7.87 24.66
CA ILE A 159 12.33 8.38 24.50
C ILE A 159 12.50 9.84 24.94
N ARG A 160 11.44 10.65 25.03
CA ARG A 160 11.54 12.09 25.33
C ARG A 160 12.14 12.38 26.71
N ASP A 161 11.91 11.50 27.68
CA ASP A 161 12.34 11.67 29.08
C ASP A 161 13.59 10.83 29.40
N ARG A 162 14.35 10.36 28.39
CA ARG A 162 15.67 9.76 28.56
C ARG A 162 16.69 10.80 29.05
N ASP A 163 17.66 10.35 29.86
CA ASP A 163 18.65 11.20 30.54
C ASP A 163 19.37 12.18 29.60
N TYR A 164 19.78 11.72 28.41
CA TYR A 164 20.43 12.58 27.42
C TYR A 164 19.52 13.69 26.87
N ASN A 165 18.21 13.46 26.80
CA ASN A 165 17.24 14.48 26.38
C ASN A 165 16.94 15.46 27.51
N ILE A 166 16.92 14.98 28.76
CA ILE A 166 16.80 15.82 29.95
C ILE A 166 18.04 16.72 30.06
N ALA A 167 19.22 16.16 29.96
CA ALA A 167 20.48 16.94 29.95
C ALA A 167 20.48 18.01 28.84
N SER A 168 20.06 17.66 27.63
CA SER A 168 19.93 18.62 26.52
C SER A 168 18.97 19.77 26.84
N ARG A 169 17.87 19.51 27.55
CA ARG A 169 16.93 20.55 28.01
C ARG A 169 17.56 21.44 29.09
N CYS A 170 18.28 20.85 30.05
CA CYS A 170 18.93 21.60 31.11
C CYS A 170 19.99 22.60 30.61
N ILE A 171 20.69 22.28 29.52
CA ILE A 171 21.64 23.19 28.88
C ILE A 171 21.00 24.18 27.89
N GLY A 172 19.64 24.24 27.84
CA GLY A 172 18.90 25.19 27.04
C GLY A 172 18.76 24.86 25.55
N THR A 173 18.96 23.62 25.15
CA THR A 173 18.78 23.22 23.73
C THR A 173 17.32 23.41 23.30
N PRO A 174 17.03 24.13 22.18
CA PRO A 174 15.66 24.36 21.75
C PRO A 174 14.97 23.05 21.36
N THR A 175 13.68 22.97 21.63
CA THR A 175 12.81 21.80 21.41
C THR A 175 12.94 21.24 20.00
N SER A 176 12.89 22.09 18.97
CA SER A 176 13.01 21.67 17.57
C SER A 176 14.32 20.92 17.30
N ARG A 177 15.42 21.35 17.90
CA ARG A 177 16.72 20.69 17.76
C ARG A 177 16.74 19.33 18.45
N ILE A 178 16.13 19.19 19.64
CA ILE A 178 16.00 17.92 20.34
C ILE A 178 15.17 16.95 19.50
N VAL A 179 14.04 17.40 18.98
CA VAL A 179 13.16 16.57 18.10
C VAL A 179 13.94 16.09 16.88
N VAL A 180 14.55 16.99 16.12
CA VAL A 180 15.19 16.63 14.84
C VAL A 180 16.49 15.86 15.02
N ARG A 181 17.29 16.15 16.04
CA ARG A 181 18.62 15.52 16.22
C ARG A 181 18.65 14.33 17.13
N ASN A 182 17.74 14.28 18.13
CA ASN A 182 17.76 13.20 19.13
C ASN A 182 16.60 12.22 18.95
N LEU A 183 15.37 12.72 18.68
CA LEU A 183 14.17 11.87 18.65
C LEU A 183 13.96 11.23 17.28
N LEU A 184 13.87 12.02 16.22
CA LEU A 184 13.58 11.52 14.87
C LEU A 184 14.61 10.48 14.38
N PRO A 185 15.93 10.67 14.51
CA PRO A 185 16.91 9.67 14.07
C PRO A 185 16.75 8.32 14.80
N TYR A 186 16.38 8.36 16.09
CA TYR A 186 16.08 7.13 16.85
C TYR A 186 14.84 6.40 16.32
N LEU A 187 13.88 7.15 15.77
CA LEU A 187 12.62 6.60 15.29
C LEU A 187 12.64 6.12 13.84
N VAL A 188 13.71 6.42 13.06
CA VAL A 188 13.75 6.10 11.62
C VAL A 188 13.41 4.63 11.35
N SER A 189 14.03 3.69 12.06
CA SER A 189 13.80 2.26 11.84
C SER A 189 12.37 1.84 12.11
N VAL A 190 11.78 2.39 13.19
CA VAL A 190 10.38 2.08 13.57
C VAL A 190 9.37 2.72 12.60
N ILE A 191 9.71 3.92 12.09
CA ILE A 191 8.93 4.59 11.03
C ILE A 191 8.97 3.76 9.74
N MET A 192 10.15 3.32 9.33
CA MET A 192 10.32 2.49 8.12
C MET A 192 9.54 1.17 8.22
N LEU A 193 9.59 0.50 9.40
CA LEU A 193 8.75 -0.66 9.67
C LEU A 193 7.26 -0.32 9.46
N ARG A 194 6.78 0.74 10.09
CA ARG A 194 5.37 1.13 10.02
C ARG A 194 4.94 1.44 8.60
N MET A 195 5.76 2.17 7.84
CA MET A 195 5.51 2.45 6.42
C MET A 195 5.45 1.17 5.58
N ALA A 196 6.38 0.23 5.80
CA ALA A 196 6.38 -1.06 5.11
C ALA A 196 5.10 -1.88 5.38
N LEU A 197 4.51 -1.77 6.56
CA LEU A 197 3.24 -2.42 6.91
C LEU A 197 2.00 -1.65 6.38
N THR A 198 2.11 -0.34 6.20
CA THR A 198 1.03 0.49 5.63
C THR A 198 0.75 0.13 4.16
N ILE A 199 1.79 -0.19 3.37
CA ILE A 199 1.62 -0.51 1.95
C ILE A 199 0.70 -1.72 1.72
N PRO A 200 0.92 -2.91 2.33
CA PRO A 200 -0.01 -4.03 2.23
C PRO A 200 -1.43 -3.71 2.71
N ALA A 201 -1.54 -2.94 3.80
CA ALA A 201 -2.83 -2.54 4.33
C ALA A 201 -3.61 -1.64 3.35
N ALA A 202 -2.93 -0.70 2.70
CA ALA A 202 -3.53 0.17 1.68
C ALA A 202 -3.96 -0.63 0.43
N ILE A 203 -3.14 -1.58 -0.04
CA ILE A 203 -3.52 -2.46 -1.15
C ILE A 203 -4.75 -3.30 -0.76
N GLY A 204 -4.77 -3.87 0.45
CA GLY A 204 -5.91 -4.62 0.97
C GLY A 204 -7.19 -3.78 1.01
N SER A 205 -7.10 -2.53 1.43
CA SER A 205 -8.23 -1.58 1.45
C SER A 205 -8.72 -1.24 0.04
N GLU A 206 -7.80 -1.02 -0.92
CA GLU A 206 -8.14 -0.78 -2.33
C GLU A 206 -8.87 -1.98 -2.92
N VAL A 207 -8.33 -3.19 -2.72
CA VAL A 207 -8.95 -4.43 -3.19
C VAL A 207 -10.34 -4.61 -2.58
N PHE A 208 -10.50 -4.35 -1.28
CA PHE A 208 -11.79 -4.48 -0.58
C PHE A 208 -12.84 -3.50 -1.13
N ILE A 209 -12.50 -2.22 -1.27
CA ILE A 209 -13.41 -1.19 -1.80
C ILE A 209 -13.81 -1.50 -3.26
N THR A 210 -12.85 -1.96 -4.05
CA THR A 210 -13.11 -2.38 -5.43
C THR A 210 -14.00 -3.62 -5.49
N TYR A 211 -13.79 -4.57 -4.56
CA TYR A 211 -14.60 -5.78 -4.45
C TYR A 211 -16.08 -5.48 -4.17
N ILE A 212 -16.38 -4.47 -3.36
CA ILE A 212 -17.77 -4.04 -3.09
C ILE A 212 -18.34 -3.12 -4.19
N GLY A 213 -17.56 -2.83 -5.24
CA GLY A 213 -18.01 -2.04 -6.40
C GLY A 213 -17.91 -0.52 -6.23
N LEU A 214 -17.22 -0.05 -5.19
CA LEU A 214 -17.01 1.37 -4.89
C LEU A 214 -15.56 1.84 -5.11
N GLY A 215 -14.73 0.97 -5.70
CA GLY A 215 -13.32 1.26 -5.99
C GLY A 215 -13.12 1.96 -7.34
N LEU A 216 -11.99 1.67 -7.97
CA LEU A 216 -11.65 2.22 -9.29
C LEU A 216 -12.63 1.76 -10.36
N SER A 217 -12.82 2.60 -11.39
CA SER A 217 -13.59 2.20 -12.58
C SER A 217 -12.96 0.97 -13.24
N VAL A 218 -13.77 0.14 -13.90
CA VAL A 218 -13.32 -1.10 -14.56
C VAL A 218 -12.27 -0.84 -15.66
N GLU A 219 -12.27 0.36 -16.21
CA GLU A 219 -11.30 0.80 -17.22
C GLU A 219 -9.89 0.97 -16.67
N ILE A 220 -9.75 1.27 -15.37
CA ILE A 220 -8.46 1.41 -14.71
C ILE A 220 -8.04 0.04 -14.18
N PRO A 221 -7.03 -0.61 -14.79
CA PRO A 221 -6.53 -1.87 -14.27
C PRO A 221 -6.00 -1.68 -12.84
N SER A 222 -6.49 -2.47 -11.90
CA SER A 222 -5.96 -2.61 -10.55
C SER A 222 -6.02 -4.07 -10.14
N LEU A 223 -5.22 -4.48 -9.15
CA LEU A 223 -5.29 -5.85 -8.64
C LEU A 223 -6.68 -6.15 -8.07
N GLY A 224 -7.35 -5.16 -7.47
CA GLY A 224 -8.71 -5.28 -6.97
C GLY A 224 -9.73 -5.54 -8.08
N ASN A 225 -9.70 -4.77 -9.17
CA ASN A 225 -10.58 -4.96 -10.32
C ASN A 225 -10.37 -6.34 -10.96
N LEU A 226 -9.11 -6.75 -11.15
CA LEU A 226 -8.79 -8.06 -11.76
C LEU A 226 -9.27 -9.23 -10.90
N ILE A 227 -9.11 -9.15 -9.57
CA ILE A 227 -9.61 -10.17 -8.65
C ILE A 227 -11.14 -10.20 -8.65
N ASN A 228 -11.79 -9.05 -8.68
CA ASN A 228 -13.25 -8.97 -8.77
C ASN A 228 -13.79 -9.57 -10.08
N ASP A 229 -13.14 -9.32 -11.21
CA ASP A 229 -13.52 -9.90 -12.50
C ASP A 229 -13.25 -11.42 -12.53
N GLY A 230 -12.09 -11.86 -12.08
CA GLY A 230 -11.75 -13.29 -11.98
C GLY A 230 -12.72 -14.08 -11.07
N ARG A 231 -13.21 -13.43 -9.99
CA ARG A 231 -14.23 -14.03 -9.11
C ARG A 231 -15.53 -14.36 -9.84
N LYS A 232 -15.97 -13.53 -10.76
CA LYS A 232 -17.22 -13.74 -11.52
C LYS A 232 -17.20 -15.02 -12.35
N VAL A 233 -16.02 -15.44 -12.78
CA VAL A 233 -15.82 -16.62 -13.65
C VAL A 233 -15.15 -17.82 -12.92
N MET A 234 -14.85 -17.72 -11.63
CA MET A 234 -14.11 -18.74 -10.84
C MET A 234 -14.77 -20.10 -10.79
N MET A 235 -16.11 -20.17 -10.93
CA MET A 235 -16.86 -21.44 -10.95
C MET A 235 -16.65 -22.21 -12.26
N GLN A 236 -16.19 -21.58 -13.31
CA GLN A 236 -15.84 -22.23 -14.58
C GLN A 236 -14.40 -22.73 -14.49
N ALA A 237 -14.20 -24.06 -14.50
CA ALA A 237 -12.90 -24.68 -14.26
C ALA A 237 -11.81 -24.20 -15.23
N GLY A 238 -12.16 -23.98 -16.50
CA GLY A 238 -11.22 -23.48 -17.54
C GLY A 238 -10.82 -22.01 -17.36
N LEU A 239 -11.51 -21.20 -16.54
CA LEU A 239 -11.29 -19.75 -16.43
C LEU A 239 -10.70 -19.32 -15.08
N ARG A 240 -10.36 -20.26 -14.22
CA ARG A 240 -9.81 -19.98 -12.87
C ARG A 240 -8.49 -19.20 -12.90
N TYR A 241 -7.74 -19.27 -14.00
CA TYR A 241 -6.50 -18.54 -14.16
C TYR A 241 -6.71 -17.01 -14.06
N GLN A 242 -7.88 -16.49 -14.46
CA GLN A 242 -8.22 -15.07 -14.37
C GLN A 242 -8.26 -14.56 -12.91
N LEU A 243 -8.56 -15.44 -11.95
CA LEU A 243 -8.50 -15.13 -10.51
C LEU A 243 -7.12 -15.45 -9.93
N LEU A 244 -6.53 -16.59 -10.33
CA LEU A 244 -5.31 -17.11 -9.70
C LEU A 244 -4.10 -16.19 -9.93
N TYR A 245 -3.86 -15.73 -11.16
CA TYR A 245 -2.67 -14.92 -11.45
C TYR A 245 -2.65 -13.57 -10.70
N PRO A 246 -3.70 -12.72 -10.72
CA PRO A 246 -3.67 -11.48 -9.96
C PRO A 246 -3.61 -11.74 -8.44
N THR A 247 -4.23 -12.83 -7.95
CA THR A 247 -4.17 -13.19 -6.52
C THR A 247 -2.75 -13.62 -6.11
N ILE A 248 -2.03 -14.36 -6.96
CA ILE A 248 -0.63 -14.75 -6.70
C ILE A 248 0.26 -13.52 -6.61
N ILE A 249 0.13 -12.59 -7.55
CA ILE A 249 0.92 -11.33 -7.54
C ILE A 249 0.60 -10.50 -6.30
N LEU A 250 -0.69 -10.34 -5.97
CA LEU A 250 -1.11 -9.63 -4.75
C LEU A 250 -0.53 -10.27 -3.49
N SER A 251 -0.65 -11.60 -3.37
CA SER A 251 -0.14 -12.34 -2.22
C SER A 251 1.37 -12.22 -2.09
N PHE A 252 2.10 -12.34 -3.20
CA PHE A 252 3.55 -12.18 -3.22
C PHE A 252 3.97 -10.78 -2.74
N VAL A 253 3.37 -9.72 -3.28
CA VAL A 253 3.66 -8.33 -2.91
C VAL A 253 3.37 -8.11 -1.42
N THR A 254 2.20 -8.53 -0.95
CA THR A 254 1.78 -8.37 0.45
C THR A 254 2.72 -9.09 1.41
N ILE A 255 3.04 -10.37 1.15
CA ILE A 255 3.95 -11.17 1.98
C ILE A 255 5.36 -10.57 1.98
N ALA A 256 5.85 -10.14 0.82
CA ALA A 256 7.18 -9.56 0.70
C ALA A 256 7.32 -8.27 1.52
N PHE A 257 6.36 -7.34 1.43
CA PHE A 257 6.36 -6.12 2.26
C PHE A 257 6.27 -6.44 3.74
N TYR A 258 5.42 -7.39 4.14
CA TYR A 258 5.29 -7.80 5.53
C TYR A 258 6.60 -8.37 6.11
N LEU A 259 7.25 -9.27 5.36
CA LEU A 259 8.51 -9.89 5.79
C LEU A 259 9.67 -8.89 5.81
N ILE A 260 9.72 -7.96 4.86
CA ILE A 260 10.71 -6.89 4.82
C ILE A 260 10.49 -5.95 6.01
N GLY A 261 9.24 -5.56 6.30
CA GLY A 261 8.91 -4.74 7.46
C GLY A 261 9.36 -5.39 8.78
N ASN A 262 9.08 -6.67 8.97
CA ASN A 262 9.56 -7.41 10.14
C ASN A 262 11.08 -7.48 10.22
N ALA A 263 11.76 -7.72 9.09
CA ALA A 263 13.23 -7.75 9.06
C ALA A 263 13.86 -6.40 9.44
N PHE A 264 13.23 -5.27 9.05
CA PHE A 264 13.62 -3.94 9.52
C PHE A 264 13.41 -3.77 11.02
N SER A 265 12.31 -4.29 11.57
CA SER A 265 12.06 -4.28 13.02
C SER A 265 13.14 -5.04 13.78
N ASP A 266 13.43 -6.25 13.32
CA ASP A 266 14.43 -7.12 13.95
C ASP A 266 15.84 -6.51 13.90
N ALA A 267 16.19 -5.88 12.78
CA ALA A 267 17.47 -5.18 12.62
C ALA A 267 17.57 -3.91 13.49
N ALA A 268 16.45 -3.29 13.82
CA ALA A 268 16.39 -2.09 14.65
C ALA A 268 16.35 -2.40 16.16
N ASP A 269 16.10 -3.65 16.57
CA ASP A 269 16.03 -4.01 17.98
C ASP A 269 17.47 -4.11 18.57
N PRO A 270 17.83 -3.22 19.54
CA PRO A 270 19.15 -3.25 20.17
C PRO A 270 19.48 -4.58 20.85
N LYS A 271 18.47 -5.36 21.25
CA LYS A 271 18.67 -6.66 21.90
C LYS A 271 19.29 -7.71 20.98
N ASN A 272 19.06 -7.59 19.67
CA ASN A 272 19.62 -8.52 18.68
C ASN A 272 21.10 -8.26 18.36
N HIS A 273 21.66 -7.12 18.83
CA HIS A 273 23.07 -6.75 18.64
C HIS A 273 23.97 -7.12 19.83
N LEU A 274 23.38 -7.73 20.88
CA LEU A 274 24.09 -8.13 22.12
C LEU A 274 24.44 -9.64 22.16
N GLN A 275 24.25 -10.36 21.04
CA GLN A 275 24.64 -11.77 20.91
C GLN A 275 25.89 -11.95 20.05
#